data_b0ae605a60ecdd76dda564f83139de6b
#
_entry.id   b0ae605a60ecdd76dda564f83139de6b
#
_cell.length_a   1.000
_cell.length_b   1.000
_cell.length_c   1.000
_cell.angle_alpha   90.00
_cell.angle_beta   90.00
_cell.angle_gamma   90.00
#
_symmetry.space_group_name_H-M   'P 1'
#
loop_
_entity.id
_entity.type
_entity.pdbx_description
1 polymer ?
#
loop_
_entity_poly.entity_id
_entity_poly.type
_entity_poly.pdbx_seq_one_letter_code
_entity_poly.pdbx_strand_id
1 'polypeptide(L)'
;MPAIIMHAFRTLFALFLLAMVPAHADTPQQQWVGDLPIMEGMTIEPELGFAFDSPSGRIVLVFAAATDSESAILAYYDAALASLGWQGGGGSWNRGSESLTLGQVDTSVGRLWRIRLSPN
;
A
#
# COMPACT_ATOMS: atom_id res chain seq x y z
N MET A 1 -46.26 -26.22 -14.30
CA MET A 1 -45.82 -25.45 -13.16
C MET A 1 -44.72 -24.44 -13.52
N PRO A 2 -44.87 -23.70 -14.60
CA PRO A 2 -43.83 -22.78 -15.04
C PRO A 2 -43.58 -21.62 -14.06
N ALA A 3 -44.54 -21.21 -13.27
CA ALA A 3 -44.43 -20.09 -12.34
C ALA A 3 -43.40 -20.38 -11.22
N ILE A 4 -43.28 -21.62 -10.76
CA ILE A 4 -42.36 -22.00 -9.69
C ILE A 4 -40.90 -21.92 -10.17
N ILE A 5 -40.67 -22.28 -11.42
CA ILE A 5 -39.35 -22.20 -12.03
C ILE A 5 -38.88 -20.77 -12.15
N MET A 6 -39.77 -19.86 -12.51
CA MET A 6 -39.47 -18.42 -12.64
C MET A 6 -39.09 -17.79 -11.29
N HIS A 7 -39.71 -18.21 -10.19
CA HIS A 7 -39.38 -17.70 -8.86
C HIS A 7 -38.01 -18.13 -8.41
N ALA A 8 -37.62 -19.39 -8.64
CA ALA A 8 -36.28 -19.88 -8.31
C ALA A 8 -35.20 -19.13 -9.09
N PHE A 9 -35.45 -18.81 -10.35
CA PHE A 9 -34.53 -18.06 -11.19
C PHE A 9 -34.32 -16.63 -10.67
N ARG A 10 -35.35 -15.96 -10.24
CA ARG A 10 -35.25 -14.62 -9.68
C ARG A 10 -34.41 -14.59 -8.40
N THR A 11 -34.58 -15.54 -7.54
CA THR A 11 -33.83 -15.64 -6.30
C THR A 11 -32.33 -15.79 -6.60
N LEU A 12 -31.99 -16.63 -7.56
CA LEU A 12 -30.59 -16.84 -7.96
C LEU A 12 -29.96 -15.56 -8.51
N PHE A 13 -30.70 -14.80 -9.30
CA PHE A 13 -30.22 -13.53 -9.86
C PHE A 13 -29.96 -12.48 -8.77
N ALA A 14 -30.81 -12.39 -7.76
CA ALA A 14 -30.61 -11.47 -6.66
C ALA A 14 -29.34 -11.80 -5.85
N LEU A 15 -29.05 -13.07 -5.63
CA LEU A 15 -27.81 -13.51 -4.98
C LEU A 15 -26.57 -13.13 -5.78
N PHE A 16 -26.63 -13.27 -7.10
CA PHE A 16 -25.54 -12.88 -7.97
C PHE A 16 -25.22 -11.39 -7.87
N LEU A 17 -26.23 -10.52 -7.82
CA LEU A 17 -26.04 -9.09 -7.66
C LEU A 17 -25.36 -8.72 -6.35
N LEU A 18 -25.65 -9.42 -5.26
CA LEU A 18 -24.97 -9.21 -3.98
C LEU A 18 -23.50 -9.60 -4.03
N ALA A 19 -23.16 -10.61 -4.82
CA ALA A 19 -21.78 -11.03 -5.01
C ALA A 19 -20.95 -10.03 -5.84
N MET A 20 -21.58 -9.07 -6.47
CA MET A 20 -20.91 -8.07 -7.33
C MET A 20 -20.50 -6.81 -6.58
N VAL A 21 -20.46 -6.83 -5.25
CA VAL A 21 -19.92 -5.71 -4.46
C VAL A 21 -18.46 -5.48 -4.85
N PRO A 22 -18.12 -4.27 -5.33
CA PRO A 22 -16.77 -4.02 -5.80
C PRO A 22 -15.76 -4.05 -4.64
N ALA A 23 -14.59 -4.60 -4.90
CA ALA A 23 -13.45 -4.50 -4.01
C ALA A 23 -12.96 -3.05 -3.98
N HIS A 24 -12.32 -2.66 -2.86
CA HIS A 24 -11.67 -1.36 -2.77
C HIS A 24 -10.52 -1.28 -3.77
N ALA A 25 -10.51 -0.22 -4.56
CA ALA A 25 -9.39 0.05 -5.45
C ALA A 25 -8.19 0.55 -4.66
N ASP A 26 -6.98 0.16 -5.08
CA ASP A 26 -5.75 0.70 -4.52
C ASP A 26 -5.65 2.19 -4.81
N THR A 27 -5.06 2.96 -3.90
CA THR A 27 -4.74 4.35 -4.15
C THR A 27 -3.61 4.45 -5.18
N PRO A 28 -3.48 5.58 -5.91
CA PRO A 28 -2.33 5.78 -6.79
C PRO A 28 -0.99 5.59 -6.07
N GLN A 29 -0.89 6.03 -4.82
CA GLN A 29 0.33 5.90 -4.02
C GLN A 29 0.71 4.44 -3.78
N GLN A 30 -0.25 3.55 -3.58
CA GLN A 30 0.02 2.11 -3.46
C GLN A 30 0.61 1.53 -4.74
N GLN A 31 0.16 2.01 -5.89
CA GLN A 31 0.71 1.60 -7.18
C GLN A 31 2.15 2.10 -7.38
N TRP A 32 2.46 3.29 -6.88
CA TRP A 32 3.80 3.86 -7.02
C TRP A 32 4.87 3.01 -6.33
N VAL A 33 4.55 2.41 -5.19
CA VAL A 33 5.53 1.62 -4.41
C VAL A 33 5.65 0.16 -4.90
N GLY A 34 4.90 -0.21 -5.94
CA GLY A 34 5.01 -1.52 -6.57
C GLY A 34 4.66 -2.66 -5.63
N ASP A 35 5.61 -3.55 -5.39
CA ASP A 35 5.41 -4.74 -4.56
C ASP A 35 5.51 -4.46 -3.05
N LEU A 36 5.83 -3.23 -2.65
CA LEU A 36 5.92 -2.87 -1.24
C LEU A 36 4.53 -2.90 -0.59
N PRO A 37 4.32 -3.70 0.46
CA PRO A 37 3.04 -3.70 1.16
C PRO A 37 2.86 -2.44 1.98
N ILE A 38 1.60 -2.00 2.10
CA ILE A 38 1.22 -0.98 3.07
C ILE A 38 0.68 -1.72 4.29
N MET A 39 1.37 -1.59 5.41
CA MET A 39 1.02 -2.28 6.65
C MET A 39 -0.42 -1.98 7.05
N GLU A 40 -1.14 -3.01 7.50
CA GLU A 40 -2.47 -2.83 8.05
C GLU A 40 -2.39 -1.85 9.23
N GLY A 41 -3.34 -0.90 9.29
CA GLY A 41 -3.31 0.17 10.28
C GLY A 41 -2.60 1.43 9.81
N MET A 42 -1.94 1.41 8.65
CA MET A 42 -1.41 2.62 8.03
C MET A 42 -2.42 3.18 7.03
N THR A 43 -2.61 4.49 7.09
CA THR A 43 -3.48 5.21 6.17
C THR A 43 -2.66 6.19 5.35
N ILE A 44 -2.63 6.01 4.04
CA ILE A 44 -1.89 6.90 3.14
C ILE A 44 -2.54 8.28 3.12
N GLU A 45 -1.70 9.33 3.22
CA GLU A 45 -2.13 10.70 3.07
C GLU A 45 -2.15 11.07 1.58
N PRO A 46 -3.34 11.20 0.97
CA PRO A 46 -3.44 11.37 -0.48
C PRO A 46 -3.01 12.76 -0.98
N GLU A 47 -2.96 13.75 -0.09
CA GLU A 47 -2.59 15.12 -0.45
C GLU A 47 -1.08 15.34 -0.47
N LEU A 48 -0.30 14.37 -0.01
CA LEU A 48 1.15 14.44 0.04
C LEU A 48 1.76 13.35 -0.82
N GLY A 49 3.04 13.54 -1.14
CA GLY A 49 3.76 12.54 -1.91
C GLY A 49 3.75 12.79 -3.41
N PHE A 50 4.62 12.07 -4.09
CA PHE A 50 4.73 12.12 -5.55
C PHE A 50 5.51 10.92 -6.06
N ALA A 51 5.43 10.71 -7.37
CA ALA A 51 6.27 9.75 -8.08
C ALA A 51 6.66 10.36 -9.42
N PHE A 52 7.94 10.23 -9.78
CA PHE A 52 8.41 10.63 -11.10
C PHE A 52 9.66 9.85 -11.49
N ASP A 53 9.94 9.81 -12.79
CA ASP A 53 11.13 9.20 -13.34
C ASP A 53 12.23 10.24 -13.49
N SER A 54 13.42 9.93 -12.97
CA SER A 54 14.63 10.71 -13.18
C SER A 54 15.55 9.96 -14.14
N PRO A 55 16.61 10.61 -14.67
CA PRO A 55 17.58 9.91 -15.52
C PRO A 55 18.23 8.70 -14.85
N SER A 56 18.36 8.72 -13.52
CA SER A 56 18.98 7.64 -12.74
C SER A 56 18.00 6.55 -12.33
N GLY A 57 16.68 6.80 -12.46
CA GLY A 57 15.65 5.87 -12.03
C GLY A 57 14.48 6.59 -11.37
N ARG A 58 13.61 5.80 -10.79
CA ARG A 58 12.33 6.26 -10.25
C ARG A 58 12.51 6.84 -8.85
N ILE A 59 11.84 7.96 -8.58
CA ILE A 59 11.78 8.56 -7.25
C ILE A 59 10.32 8.57 -6.80
N VAL A 60 10.07 8.02 -5.61
CA VAL A 60 8.73 7.93 -5.03
C VAL A 60 8.77 8.41 -3.59
N LEU A 61 7.80 9.24 -3.22
CA LEU A 61 7.56 9.63 -1.83
C LEU A 61 6.09 9.37 -1.50
N VAL A 62 5.87 8.57 -0.46
CA VAL A 62 4.55 8.29 0.08
C VAL A 62 4.55 8.62 1.57
N PHE A 63 3.48 9.24 2.02
CA PHE A 63 3.29 9.59 3.44
C PHE A 63 2.07 8.86 3.98
N ALA A 64 2.17 8.36 5.20
CA ALA A 64 1.10 7.61 5.84
C ALA A 64 1.05 7.85 7.33
N ALA A 65 -0.17 7.94 7.86
CA ALA A 65 -0.41 7.94 9.30
C ALA A 65 -0.45 6.50 9.79
N ALA A 66 0.02 6.28 11.02
CA ALA A 66 -0.03 4.96 11.64
C ALA A 66 -0.29 5.09 13.13
N THR A 67 -0.99 4.10 13.68
CA THR A 67 -1.31 4.04 15.12
C THR A 67 -0.39 3.10 15.89
N ASP A 68 0.31 2.19 15.20
CA ASP A 68 1.24 1.27 15.82
C ASP A 68 2.51 1.97 16.28
N SER A 69 3.23 1.34 17.21
CA SER A 69 4.50 1.86 17.70
C SER A 69 5.56 1.86 16.59
N GLU A 70 6.55 2.72 16.73
CA GLU A 70 7.68 2.77 15.80
C GLU A 70 8.37 1.41 15.66
N SER A 71 8.60 0.74 16.80
CA SER A 71 9.26 -0.57 16.80
C SER A 71 8.43 -1.64 16.07
N ALA A 72 7.10 -1.61 16.22
CA ALA A 72 6.23 -2.55 15.53
C ALA A 72 6.23 -2.33 14.01
N ILE A 73 6.22 -1.07 13.59
CA ILE A 73 6.24 -0.72 12.17
C ILE A 73 7.57 -1.13 11.53
N LEU A 74 8.68 -0.80 12.18
CA LEU A 74 10.01 -1.18 11.67
C LEU A 74 10.18 -2.70 11.63
N ALA A 75 9.71 -3.42 12.64
CA ALA A 75 9.77 -4.88 12.64
C ALA A 75 8.96 -5.49 11.50
N TYR A 76 7.78 -4.96 11.25
CA TYR A 76 6.95 -5.41 10.11
C TYR A 76 7.70 -5.24 8.79
N TYR A 77 8.27 -4.06 8.55
CA TYR A 77 8.94 -3.79 7.29
C TYR A 77 10.27 -4.52 7.17
N ASP A 78 11.00 -4.74 8.25
CA ASP A 78 12.20 -5.58 8.22
C ASP A 78 11.88 -6.99 7.71
N ALA A 79 10.81 -7.60 8.20
CA ALA A 79 10.41 -8.92 7.77
C ALA A 79 9.84 -8.93 6.34
N ALA A 80 8.95 -7.98 6.03
CA ALA A 80 8.30 -7.92 4.73
C ALA A 80 9.30 -7.63 3.60
N LEU A 81 10.21 -6.69 3.82
CA LEU A 81 11.20 -6.31 2.81
C LEU A 81 12.25 -7.38 2.60
N ALA A 82 12.66 -8.08 3.65
CA ALA A 82 13.56 -9.22 3.50
C ALA A 82 12.97 -10.29 2.59
N SER A 83 11.68 -10.58 2.73
CA SER A 83 11.01 -11.57 1.88
C SER A 83 10.87 -11.13 0.43
N LEU A 84 10.98 -9.83 0.15
CA LEU A 84 10.92 -9.26 -1.20
C LEU A 84 12.31 -9.02 -1.81
N GLY A 85 13.36 -9.48 -1.14
CA GLY A 85 14.72 -9.37 -1.65
C GLY A 85 15.45 -8.08 -1.29
N TRP A 86 14.88 -7.26 -0.43
CA TRP A 86 15.57 -6.07 0.07
C TRP A 86 16.58 -6.44 1.14
N GLN A 87 17.72 -5.77 1.14
CA GLN A 87 18.80 -5.94 2.13
C GLN A 87 18.90 -4.69 3.00
N GLY A 88 19.13 -4.89 4.29
CA GLY A 88 19.22 -3.80 5.25
C GLY A 88 18.27 -3.98 6.41
N GLY A 89 17.93 -2.90 7.08
CA GLY A 89 17.01 -2.92 8.21
C GLY A 89 17.01 -1.60 8.96
N GLY A 90 16.09 -1.49 9.91
CA GLY A 90 16.04 -0.33 10.78
C GLY A 90 15.65 0.97 10.08
N GLY A 91 14.95 0.89 8.96
CA GLY A 91 14.49 2.06 8.24
C GLY A 91 15.25 2.35 6.94
N SER A 92 16.23 1.53 6.57
CA SER A 92 17.00 1.74 5.35
C SER A 92 17.34 0.42 4.69
N TRP A 93 16.99 0.28 3.41
CA TRP A 93 17.17 -0.96 2.65
C TRP A 93 17.64 -0.65 1.24
N ASN A 94 18.27 -1.66 0.61
CA ASN A 94 18.69 -1.59 -0.78
C ASN A 94 18.27 -2.86 -1.51
N ARG A 95 17.89 -2.72 -2.77
CA ARG A 95 17.62 -3.83 -3.66
C ARG A 95 18.04 -3.45 -5.08
N GLY A 96 19.11 -4.11 -5.59
CA GLY A 96 19.67 -3.76 -6.88
C GLY A 96 20.14 -2.31 -6.91
N SER A 97 19.62 -1.53 -7.84
CA SER A 97 19.95 -0.12 -8.01
C SER A 97 19.06 0.84 -7.23
N GLU A 98 18.20 0.31 -6.36
CA GLU A 98 17.24 1.12 -5.62
C GLU A 98 17.53 1.12 -4.13
N SER A 99 17.23 2.27 -3.50
CA SER A 99 17.25 2.46 -2.05
C SER A 99 15.84 2.78 -1.56
N LEU A 100 15.51 2.23 -0.40
CA LEU A 100 14.24 2.49 0.26
C LEU A 100 14.51 2.95 1.68
N THR A 101 13.86 4.04 2.09
CA THR A 101 13.92 4.52 3.47
C THR A 101 12.51 4.68 4.02
N LEU A 102 12.39 4.43 5.31
CA LEU A 102 11.15 4.55 6.06
C LEU A 102 11.47 5.26 7.38
N GLY A 103 10.82 6.39 7.62
CA GLY A 103 11.05 7.14 8.84
C GLY A 103 9.90 8.08 9.13
N GLN A 104 9.86 8.57 10.37
CA GLN A 104 8.87 9.55 10.77
C GLN A 104 9.34 10.96 10.44
N VAL A 105 8.40 11.79 9.99
CA VAL A 105 8.64 13.20 9.66
C VAL A 105 7.48 14.05 10.15
N ASP A 106 7.76 15.28 10.54
CA ASP A 106 6.74 16.26 10.88
C ASP A 106 6.27 16.94 9.58
N THR A 107 4.96 17.03 9.43
CA THR A 107 4.33 17.63 8.25
C THR A 107 3.28 18.64 8.67
N SER A 108 2.73 19.38 7.73
CA SER A 108 1.65 20.34 7.97
C SER A 108 0.37 19.67 8.48
N VAL A 109 0.21 18.37 8.26
CA VAL A 109 -0.96 17.61 8.72
C VAL A 109 -0.62 16.68 9.89
N GLY A 110 0.53 16.87 10.54
CA GLY A 110 0.97 16.11 11.69
C GLY A 110 2.20 15.26 11.41
N ARG A 111 2.54 14.40 12.38
CA ARG A 111 3.67 13.49 12.24
C ARG A 111 3.26 12.27 11.48
N LEU A 112 3.94 12.02 10.35
CA LEU A 112 3.64 10.92 9.45
C LEU A 112 4.87 10.04 9.23
N TRP A 113 4.64 8.84 8.73
CA TRP A 113 5.68 8.00 8.17
C TRP A 113 5.91 8.40 6.72
N ARG A 114 7.18 8.50 6.34
CA ARG A 114 7.57 8.74 4.94
C ARG A 114 8.24 7.50 4.40
N ILE A 115 7.72 7.02 3.28
CA ILE A 115 8.33 5.96 2.49
C ILE A 115 8.99 6.62 1.29
N ARG A 116 10.29 6.46 1.15
CA ARG A 116 11.04 7.00 0.02
C ARG A 116 11.72 5.90 -0.75
N LEU A 117 11.44 5.82 -2.03
CA LEU A 117 12.10 4.95 -2.98
C LEU A 117 12.92 5.82 -3.94
N SER A 118 14.18 5.52 -4.14
CA SER A 118 15.04 6.32 -5.01
C SER A 118 16.16 5.48 -5.59
N PRO A 119 16.82 5.93 -6.69
CA PRO A 119 18.05 5.28 -7.16
C PRO A 119 19.17 5.40 -6.14
N ASN A 120 20.05 4.43 -6.16
CA ASN A 120 21.28 4.46 -5.34
C ASN A 120 22.21 5.60 -5.76
#